data_28ca14474889b772d81d04e0e43c0cc0
#
_entry.id   28ca14474889b772d81d04e0e43c0cc0
#
_cell.length_a   1.000
_cell.length_b   1.000
_cell.length_c   1.000
_cell.angle_alpha   90.00
_cell.angle_beta   90.00
_cell.angle_gamma   90.00
#
_symmetry.space_group_name_H-M   'P 1'
#
loop_
_entity.id
_entity.type
_entity.pdbx_description
1 polymer ?
#
loop_
_entity_poly.entity_id
_entity_poly.type
_entity_poly.pdbx_seq_one_letter_code
_entity_poly.pdbx_strand_id
1 'polypeptide(L)'
;VVDDQIGSPTYTYDLARLLVDMIQTDKYGRYHATNEGLCSWYEFACEIFRQAGMDEVKVTPVDSSCFPAKAKRPLNSRMSKDKLTANGFDRMPAWQDALGRYLKVLKENGMM
;
A
#
# COMPACT_ATOMS: atom_id res chain seq x y z
N VAL A 1 7.32 -11.71 10.26
CA VAL A 1 6.51 -10.54 9.87
C VAL A 1 5.04 -10.84 10.11
N VAL A 2 4.32 -9.87 10.60
CA VAL A 2 2.90 -10.03 10.95
C VAL A 2 2.06 -10.40 9.72
N ASP A 3 1.21 -11.42 9.86
CA ASP A 3 0.40 -11.96 8.77
C ASP A 3 -1.11 -11.83 9.01
N ASP A 4 -1.52 -11.39 10.17
CA ASP A 4 -2.95 -11.31 10.54
C ASP A 4 -3.53 -9.87 10.49
N GLN A 5 -2.78 -8.92 10.00
CA GLN A 5 -3.23 -7.55 9.79
C GLN A 5 -3.33 -7.29 8.28
N ILE A 6 -4.55 -7.09 7.78
CA ILE A 6 -4.83 -6.94 6.35
C ILE A 6 -5.19 -5.49 6.04
N GLY A 7 -4.61 -4.97 4.98
CA GLY A 7 -4.87 -3.61 4.50
C GLY A 7 -4.31 -3.42 3.10
N SER A 8 -4.04 -2.17 2.75
CA SER A 8 -3.48 -1.82 1.44
C SER A 8 -2.33 -0.84 1.61
N PRO A 9 -1.15 -1.15 1.05
CA PRO A 9 -0.08 -0.18 0.98
C PRO A 9 -0.48 1.02 0.12
N THR A 10 0.12 2.17 0.38
CA THR A 10 -0.15 3.38 -0.39
C THR A 10 1.16 4.02 -0.82
N TYR A 11 1.35 4.16 -2.13
CA TYR A 11 2.52 4.85 -2.69
C TYR A 11 2.21 6.35 -2.76
N THR A 12 3.05 7.16 -2.15
CA THR A 12 2.84 8.61 -2.06
C THR A 12 2.82 9.29 -3.42
N TYR A 13 3.56 8.79 -4.41
CA TYR A 13 3.53 9.33 -5.77
C TYR A 13 2.13 9.20 -6.38
N ASP A 14 1.50 8.03 -6.25
CA ASP A 14 0.15 7.80 -6.77
C ASP A 14 -0.88 8.63 -6.02
N LEU A 15 -0.72 8.76 -4.71
CA LEU A 15 -1.60 9.61 -3.90
C LEU A 15 -1.48 11.07 -4.30
N ALA A 16 -0.26 11.56 -4.55
CA ALA A 16 -0.04 12.93 -4.98
C ALA A 16 -0.72 13.22 -6.32
N ARG A 17 -0.67 12.28 -7.27
CA ARG A 17 -1.37 12.42 -8.55
C ARG A 17 -2.87 12.52 -8.38
N LEU A 18 -3.44 11.70 -7.51
CA LEU A 18 -4.88 11.76 -7.20
C LEU A 18 -5.24 13.10 -6.58
N LEU A 19 -4.43 13.60 -5.66
CA LEU A 19 -4.67 14.91 -5.02
C LEU A 19 -4.65 16.05 -6.05
N VAL A 20 -3.74 16.01 -7.01
CA VAL A 20 -3.69 17.00 -8.10
C VAL A 20 -4.99 16.97 -8.90
N ASP A 21 -5.51 15.79 -9.22
CA ASP A 21 -6.78 15.65 -9.92
C ASP A 21 -7.95 16.21 -9.09
N MET A 22 -7.96 15.90 -7.79
CA MET A 22 -9.04 16.29 -6.89
C MET A 22 -9.12 17.80 -6.65
N ILE A 23 -7.98 18.48 -6.48
CA ILE A 23 -7.94 19.91 -6.21
C ILE A 23 -8.39 20.78 -7.39
N GLN A 24 -8.48 20.20 -8.57
CA GLN A 24 -9.00 20.89 -9.77
C GLN A 24 -10.53 20.84 -9.84
N THR A 25 -11.19 20.22 -8.87
CA THR A 25 -12.63 20.06 -8.81
C THR A 25 -13.18 20.69 -7.54
N ASP A 26 -14.50 20.83 -7.47
CA ASP A 26 -15.22 21.27 -6.27
C ASP A 26 -15.95 20.11 -5.58
N LYS A 27 -15.55 18.87 -5.87
CA LYS A 27 -16.12 17.65 -5.28
C LYS A 27 -15.56 17.41 -3.89
N TYR A 28 -15.85 18.34 -2.99
CA TYR A 28 -15.35 18.33 -1.62
C TYR A 28 -15.88 17.16 -0.80
N GLY A 29 -15.17 16.83 0.26
CA GLY A 29 -15.57 15.80 1.20
C GLY A 29 -14.42 14.95 1.66
N ARG A 30 -14.76 13.87 2.39
CA ARG A 30 -13.80 12.92 2.89
C ARG A 30 -13.76 11.72 1.94
N TYR A 31 -12.56 11.33 1.55
CA TYR A 31 -12.33 10.19 0.65
C TYR A 31 -11.34 9.24 1.28
N HIS A 32 -11.54 7.95 1.04
CA HIS A 32 -10.51 6.95 1.32
C HIS A 32 -9.74 6.66 0.05
N ALA A 33 -8.42 6.66 0.13
CA ALA A 33 -7.56 6.45 -1.02
C ALA A 33 -6.34 5.61 -0.65
N THR A 34 -6.21 4.47 -1.29
CA THR A 34 -5.04 3.58 -1.19
C THR A 34 -4.80 2.99 -2.57
N ASN A 35 -3.62 2.40 -2.79
CA ASN A 35 -3.44 1.55 -3.96
C ASN A 35 -4.42 0.37 -3.90
N GLU A 36 -4.79 -0.18 -5.05
CA GLU A 36 -5.75 -1.27 -5.14
C GLU A 36 -5.16 -2.59 -4.67
N GLY A 37 -6.02 -3.47 -4.18
CA GLY A 37 -5.65 -4.79 -3.68
C GLY A 37 -5.38 -4.79 -2.19
N LEU A 38 -5.34 -5.97 -1.62
CA LEU A 38 -5.16 -6.20 -0.19
C LEU A 38 -3.96 -7.11 0.05
N CYS A 39 -3.29 -6.89 1.16
CA CYS A 39 -2.23 -7.80 1.61
C CYS A 39 -2.01 -7.67 3.11
N SER A 40 -1.39 -8.70 3.69
CA SER A 40 -0.82 -8.61 5.04
C SER A 40 0.58 -7.99 4.95
N TRP A 41 1.14 -7.61 6.09
CA TRP A 41 2.54 -7.19 6.15
C TRP A 41 3.48 -8.29 5.65
N TYR A 42 3.16 -9.56 5.96
CA TYR A 42 3.92 -10.70 5.47
C TYR A 42 3.92 -10.79 3.95
N GLU A 43 2.75 -10.70 3.33
CA GLU A 43 2.62 -10.74 1.88
C GLU A 43 3.37 -9.57 1.22
N PHE A 44 3.28 -8.39 1.83
CA PHE A 44 3.99 -7.20 1.34
C PHE A 44 5.50 -7.40 1.39
N ALA A 45 6.02 -7.93 2.50
CA ALA A 45 7.45 -8.21 2.64
C ALA A 45 7.92 -9.24 1.60
N CYS A 46 7.15 -10.32 1.39
CA CYS A 46 7.47 -11.34 0.39
C CYS A 46 7.57 -10.73 -1.01
N GLU A 47 6.62 -9.87 -1.36
CA GLU A 47 6.61 -9.23 -2.68
C GLU A 47 7.79 -8.27 -2.85
N ILE A 48 8.18 -7.54 -1.80
CA ILE A 48 9.37 -6.68 -1.83
C ILE A 48 10.61 -7.49 -2.20
N PHE A 49 10.84 -8.59 -1.50
CA PHE A 49 12.04 -9.41 -1.74
C PHE A 49 12.00 -10.09 -3.09
N ARG A 50 10.82 -10.54 -3.52
CA ARG A 50 10.65 -11.13 -4.84
C ARG A 50 11.00 -10.14 -5.96
N GLN A 51 10.45 -8.93 -5.90
CA GLN A 51 10.69 -7.92 -6.93
C GLN A 51 12.11 -7.36 -6.89
N ALA A 52 12.73 -7.34 -5.70
CA ALA A 52 14.11 -6.88 -5.55
C ALA A 52 15.14 -7.96 -5.93
N GLY A 53 14.70 -9.18 -6.24
CA GLY A 53 15.60 -10.28 -6.59
C GLY A 53 16.36 -10.87 -5.42
N MET A 54 15.84 -10.70 -4.19
CA MET A 54 16.48 -11.19 -2.97
C MET A 54 15.85 -12.50 -2.51
N ASP A 55 15.98 -13.56 -3.33
CA ASP A 55 15.32 -14.84 -3.08
C ASP A 55 15.86 -15.59 -1.86
N GLU A 56 17.07 -15.27 -1.40
CA GLU A 56 17.69 -15.91 -0.24
C GLU A 56 17.14 -15.42 1.10
N VAL A 57 16.38 -14.33 1.11
CA VAL A 57 15.79 -13.81 2.34
C VAL A 57 14.57 -14.64 2.73
N LYS A 58 14.62 -15.20 3.94
CA LYS A 58 13.50 -15.98 4.47
C LYS A 58 12.60 -15.08 5.30
N VAL A 59 11.34 -14.97 4.89
CA VAL A 59 10.31 -14.22 5.61
C VAL A 59 9.40 -15.20 6.34
N THR A 60 9.28 -15.05 7.66
CA THR A 60 8.46 -15.94 8.48
C THR A 60 7.16 -15.25 8.88
N PRO A 61 5.98 -15.82 8.54
CA PRO A 61 4.71 -15.24 8.97
C PRO A 61 4.48 -15.49 10.46
N VAL A 62 4.01 -14.48 11.17
CA VAL A 62 3.67 -14.56 12.59
C VAL A 62 2.38 -13.77 12.84
N ASP A 63 1.72 -14.02 13.95
CA ASP A 63 0.53 -13.24 14.32
C ASP A 63 0.92 -11.99 15.12
N SER A 64 -0.07 -11.15 15.40
CA SER A 64 0.13 -9.87 16.10
C SER A 64 0.69 -10.02 17.50
N SER A 65 0.52 -11.18 18.14
CA SER A 65 1.01 -11.41 19.51
C SER A 65 2.54 -11.43 19.59
N CYS A 66 3.23 -11.70 18.47
CA CYS A 66 4.69 -11.70 18.41
C CYS A 66 5.28 -10.29 18.35
N PHE A 67 4.48 -9.27 18.08
CA PHE A 67 4.92 -7.88 18.00
C PHE A 67 3.97 -6.99 18.81
N PRO A 68 4.06 -7.01 20.15
CA PRO A 68 3.21 -6.17 20.98
C PRO A 68 3.50 -4.69 20.71
N ALA A 69 2.43 -3.92 20.50
CA ALA A 69 2.50 -2.50 20.29
C ALA A 69 1.74 -1.78 21.40
N LYS A 70 2.08 -0.50 21.67
CA LYS A 70 1.37 0.31 22.65
C LYS A 70 -0.10 0.47 22.30
N ALA A 71 -0.39 0.62 21.00
CA ALA A 71 -1.75 0.69 20.48
C ALA A 71 -2.12 -0.66 19.85
N LYS A 72 -3.36 -1.11 20.11
CA LYS A 72 -3.86 -2.31 19.46
C LYS A 72 -4.10 -1.98 17.98
N ARG A 73 -3.43 -2.70 17.08
CA ARG A 73 -3.60 -2.53 15.64
C ARG A 73 -4.80 -3.32 15.15
N PRO A 74 -5.64 -2.76 14.24
CA PRO A 74 -6.75 -3.51 13.69
C PRO A 74 -6.27 -4.66 12.81
N LEU A 75 -6.98 -5.79 12.86
CA LEU A 75 -6.69 -6.93 12.00
C LEU A 75 -7.13 -6.68 10.56
N ASN A 76 -8.06 -5.75 10.36
CA ASN A 76 -8.57 -5.40 9.06
C ASN A 76 -8.71 -3.88 8.96
N SER A 77 -7.82 -3.27 8.17
CA SER A 77 -7.83 -1.83 7.94
C SER A 77 -8.25 -1.50 6.49
N ARG A 78 -8.98 -2.40 5.84
CA ARG A 78 -9.50 -2.16 4.49
C ARG A 78 -10.39 -0.93 4.46
N MET A 79 -10.31 -0.17 3.37
CA MET A 79 -11.14 1.00 3.15
C MET A 79 -11.80 0.90 1.78
N SER A 80 -13.11 1.21 1.74
CA SER A 80 -13.82 1.29 0.46
C SER A 80 -13.41 2.56 -0.27
N LYS A 81 -13.15 2.44 -1.57
CA LYS A 81 -12.82 3.56 -2.45
C LYS A 81 -13.96 3.88 -3.41
N ASP A 82 -15.16 3.43 -3.08
CA ASP A 82 -16.34 3.63 -3.93
C ASP A 82 -16.66 5.11 -4.14
N LYS A 83 -16.39 5.95 -3.16
CA LYS A 83 -16.65 7.40 -3.27
C LYS A 83 -15.77 8.04 -4.35
N LEU A 84 -14.54 7.57 -4.54
CA LEU A 84 -13.68 8.04 -5.63
C LEU A 84 -14.35 7.76 -6.97
N THR A 85 -14.77 6.52 -7.18
CA THR A 85 -15.42 6.10 -8.42
C THR A 85 -16.74 6.85 -8.64
N ALA A 86 -17.54 7.00 -7.59
CA ALA A 86 -18.83 7.69 -7.66
C ALA A 86 -18.67 9.17 -8.06
N ASN A 87 -17.54 9.77 -7.75
CA ASN A 87 -17.26 11.18 -8.09
C ASN A 87 -16.40 11.33 -9.35
N GLY A 88 -16.17 10.25 -10.09
CA GLY A 88 -15.47 10.28 -11.37
C GLY A 88 -13.95 10.32 -11.28
N PHE A 89 -13.38 10.06 -10.11
CA PHE A 89 -11.93 9.97 -9.95
C PHE A 89 -11.45 8.56 -10.25
N ASP A 90 -10.31 8.44 -10.90
CA ASP A 90 -9.69 7.14 -11.16
C ASP A 90 -9.13 6.56 -9.87
N ARG A 91 -9.27 5.25 -9.71
CA ARG A 91 -8.63 4.55 -8.60
C ARG A 91 -7.14 4.44 -8.87
N MET A 92 -6.37 4.35 -7.77
CA MET A 92 -4.92 4.22 -7.86
C MET A 92 -4.54 2.82 -8.36
N PRO A 93 -3.36 2.66 -9.00
CA PRO A 93 -2.92 1.34 -9.48
C PRO A 93 -2.80 0.30 -8.38
N ALA A 94 -2.70 -0.98 -8.76
CA ALA A 94 -2.50 -2.07 -7.82
C ALA A 94 -1.21 -1.86 -7.00
N TRP A 95 -1.20 -2.31 -5.76
CA TRP A 95 -0.06 -2.10 -4.87
C TRP A 95 1.22 -2.80 -5.38
N GLN A 96 1.07 -3.94 -6.06
CA GLN A 96 2.21 -4.66 -6.63
C GLN A 96 2.90 -3.83 -7.72
N ASP A 97 2.12 -3.19 -8.57
CA ASP A 97 2.64 -2.29 -9.61
C ASP A 97 3.32 -1.07 -8.98
N ALA A 98 2.66 -0.47 -7.99
CA ALA A 98 3.21 0.68 -7.27
C ALA A 98 4.54 0.34 -6.59
N LEU A 99 4.62 -0.84 -5.96
CA LEU A 99 5.85 -1.31 -5.34
C LEU A 99 6.97 -1.45 -6.38
N GLY A 100 6.67 -2.03 -7.53
CA GLY A 100 7.66 -2.18 -8.62
C GLY A 100 8.21 -0.85 -9.09
N ARG A 101 7.35 0.15 -9.26
CA ARG A 101 7.77 1.50 -9.65
C ARG A 101 8.62 2.17 -8.58
N TYR A 102 8.26 1.99 -7.30
CA TYR A 102 9.03 2.54 -6.19
C TYR A 102 10.42 1.92 -6.11
N LEU A 103 10.53 0.60 -6.24
CA LEU A 103 11.81 -0.10 -6.21
C LEU A 103 12.70 0.36 -7.38
N LYS A 104 12.12 0.59 -8.54
CA LYS A 104 12.84 1.12 -9.70
C LYS A 104 13.43 2.50 -9.41
N VAL A 105 12.66 3.38 -8.78
CA VAL A 105 13.12 4.71 -8.36
C VAL A 105 14.28 4.61 -7.38
N LEU A 106 14.20 3.70 -6.41
CA LEU A 106 15.28 3.47 -5.46
C LEU A 106 16.57 3.03 -6.15
N LYS A 107 16.47 2.12 -7.11
CA LYS A 107 17.63 1.68 -7.91
C LYS A 107 18.25 2.81 -8.69
N GLU A 108 17.43 3.61 -9.37
CA GLU A 108 17.88 4.74 -10.19
C GLU A 108 18.60 5.80 -9.36
N ASN A 109 18.27 5.91 -8.08
CA ASN A 109 18.88 6.88 -7.16
C ASN A 109 19.99 6.26 -6.28
N GLY A 110 20.41 5.05 -6.61
CA GLY A 110 21.49 4.38 -5.87
C GLY A 110 21.17 4.00 -4.44
N MET A 111 19.88 3.84 -4.10
CA MET A 111 19.43 3.50 -2.74
C MET A 111 19.23 2.00 -2.54
N MET A 112 19.52 1.21 -3.56
CA MET A 112 19.44 -0.26 -3.51
C MET A 112 20.70 -0.85 -4.11
#